data_5cc90926891a95c6e2f8d70fad509e98
#
_entry.id   5cc90926891a95c6e2f8d70fad509e98
#
_cell.length_a   1.000
_cell.length_b   1.000
_cell.length_c   1.000
_cell.angle_alpha   90.00
_cell.angle_beta   90.00
_cell.angle_gamma   90.00
#
_symmetry.space_group_name_H-M   'P 1'
#
loop_
_entity.id
_entity.type
_entity.pdbx_description
1 polymer ?
#
loop_
_entity_poly.entity_id
_entity_poly.type
_entity_poly.pdbx_seq_one_letter_code
_entity_poly.pdbx_strand_id
1 'polypeptide(L)'
;YTVAQKALHWIVAIMIIAQVVLHEGMVDAWRTFERTADVSGLSSPVVLLHVWGGLLVLVFAMWRLALRRNRGVPPVPADEPALLKFIAMATHVVLYGLMILLPASGAAAYFGGIEAAGEAHELMKPVLIVLIGLHVAGALYQHFWLKTDVLKRMTHG
;
A
#
# COMPACT_ATOMS: atom_id res chain seq x y z
N TYR A 1 -5.43 -17.80 7.07
CA TYR A 1 -4.51 -17.39 6.00
C TYR A 1 -3.36 -18.38 5.87
N THR A 2 -2.86 -18.58 4.66
CA THR A 2 -1.63 -19.37 4.45
C THR A 2 -0.39 -18.60 4.92
N VAL A 3 0.72 -19.30 5.15
CA VAL A 3 1.99 -18.67 5.52
C VAL A 3 2.41 -17.62 4.48
N ALA A 4 2.24 -17.94 3.18
CA ALA A 4 2.55 -17.00 2.11
C ALA A 4 1.66 -15.73 2.13
N GLN A 5 0.37 -15.87 2.42
CA GLN A 5 -0.54 -14.71 2.55
C GLN A 5 -0.15 -13.80 3.71
N LYS A 6 0.26 -14.38 4.86
CA LYS A 6 0.72 -13.63 6.03
C LYS A 6 2.07 -12.95 5.75
N ALA A 7 3.04 -13.70 5.24
CA ALA A 7 4.37 -13.17 4.93
C ALA A 7 4.29 -12.00 3.93
N LEU A 8 3.57 -12.17 2.82
CA LEU A 8 3.38 -11.10 1.83
C LEU A 8 2.62 -9.89 2.40
N HIS A 9 1.70 -10.10 3.37
CA HIS A 9 1.04 -8.97 4.04
C HIS A 9 2.07 -8.10 4.76
N TRP A 10 2.89 -8.71 5.60
CA TRP A 10 3.87 -7.97 6.41
C TRP A 10 5.01 -7.40 5.57
N ILE A 11 5.47 -8.12 4.55
CA ILE A 11 6.46 -7.60 3.60
C ILE A 11 5.94 -6.34 2.93
N VAL A 12 4.72 -6.38 2.38
CA VAL A 12 4.11 -5.21 1.72
C VAL A 12 3.89 -4.07 2.71
N ALA A 13 3.44 -4.36 3.94
CA ALA A 13 3.26 -3.33 4.97
C ALA A 13 4.59 -2.61 5.30
N ILE A 14 5.67 -3.36 5.51
CA ILE A 14 7.01 -2.80 5.77
C ILE A 14 7.50 -1.99 4.57
N MET A 15 7.31 -2.50 3.35
CA MET A 15 7.71 -1.79 2.14
C MET A 15 6.95 -0.48 1.97
N ILE A 16 5.64 -0.45 2.22
CA ILE A 16 4.86 0.80 2.16
C ILE A 16 5.36 1.81 3.20
N ILE A 17 5.65 1.38 4.43
CA ILE A 17 6.25 2.26 5.44
C ILE A 17 7.59 2.83 4.94
N ALA A 18 8.45 2.00 4.35
CA ALA A 18 9.71 2.45 3.77
C ALA A 18 9.48 3.47 2.63
N GLN A 19 8.48 3.27 1.76
CA GLN A 19 8.12 4.23 0.70
C GLN A 19 7.71 5.60 1.28
N VAL A 20 6.95 5.61 2.38
CA VAL A 20 6.57 6.85 3.07
C VAL A 20 7.79 7.57 3.66
N VAL A 21 8.73 6.82 4.25
CA VAL A 21 9.97 7.39 4.80
C VAL A 21 10.89 7.94 3.71
N LEU A 22 11.01 7.24 2.57
CA LEU A 22 11.85 7.66 1.43
C LEU A 22 11.24 8.81 0.61
N HIS A 23 10.01 9.18 0.88
CA HIS A 23 9.23 10.12 0.08
C HIS A 23 9.88 11.51 -0.04
N GLU A 24 10.39 12.08 1.05
CA GLU A 24 10.98 13.42 1.06
C GLU A 24 12.13 13.54 0.05
N GLY A 25 13.03 12.56 0.01
CA GLY A 25 14.14 12.56 -0.95
C GLY A 25 13.68 12.46 -2.41
N MET A 26 12.55 11.76 -2.67
CA MET A 26 11.95 11.71 -4.00
C MET A 26 11.34 13.07 -4.38
N VAL A 27 10.62 13.72 -3.46
CA VAL A 27 10.00 15.04 -3.70
C VAL A 27 11.06 16.10 -4.01
N ASP A 28 12.15 16.13 -3.25
CA ASP A 28 13.22 17.12 -3.45
C ASP A 28 13.90 16.94 -4.81
N ALA A 29 14.20 15.70 -5.21
CA ALA A 29 14.77 15.41 -6.51
C ALA A 29 13.81 15.77 -7.66
N TRP A 30 12.52 15.44 -7.51
CA TRP A 30 11.51 15.74 -8.52
C TRP A 30 11.27 17.25 -8.69
N ARG A 31 11.14 18.00 -7.60
CA ARG A 31 11.00 19.47 -7.63
C ARG A 31 12.23 20.16 -8.21
N THR A 32 13.43 19.62 -8.00
CA THR A 32 14.66 20.14 -8.62
C THR A 32 14.62 19.91 -10.12
N PHE A 33 14.26 18.70 -10.55
CA PHE A 33 14.09 18.39 -11.96
C PHE A 33 13.06 19.32 -12.66
N GLU A 34 11.88 19.50 -12.07
CA GLU A 34 10.84 20.39 -12.63
C GLU A 34 11.31 21.84 -12.78
N ARG A 35 12.13 22.34 -11.85
CA ARG A 35 12.59 23.74 -11.86
C ARG A 35 13.79 24.00 -12.74
N THR A 36 14.68 23.04 -12.86
CA THR A 36 16.01 23.26 -13.47
C THR A 36 16.30 22.32 -14.64
N ALA A 37 15.42 21.35 -14.91
CA ALA A 37 15.66 20.22 -15.80
C ALA A 37 16.91 19.38 -15.45
N ASP A 38 17.42 19.50 -14.21
CA ASP A 38 18.54 18.72 -13.74
C ASP A 38 18.09 17.32 -13.34
N VAL A 39 18.56 16.34 -14.09
CA VAL A 39 18.23 14.91 -13.90
C VAL A 39 19.18 14.21 -12.91
N SER A 40 20.21 14.87 -12.42
CA SER A 40 21.24 14.24 -11.58
C SER A 40 20.67 13.63 -10.29
N GLY A 41 19.71 14.31 -9.68
CA GLY A 41 19.03 13.86 -8.48
C GLY A 41 18.13 12.64 -8.70
N LEU A 42 17.60 12.45 -9.93
CA LEU A 42 16.70 11.35 -10.27
C LEU A 42 17.37 9.97 -10.25
N SER A 43 18.69 9.91 -10.32
CA SER A 43 19.48 8.68 -10.20
C SER A 43 20.06 8.46 -8.80
N SER A 44 19.69 9.28 -7.82
CA SER A 44 20.17 9.12 -6.45
C SER A 44 19.66 7.79 -5.83
N PRO A 45 20.41 7.17 -4.89
CA PRO A 45 20.00 5.91 -4.27
C PRO A 45 18.61 5.96 -3.63
N VAL A 46 18.24 7.11 -3.03
CA VAL A 46 16.93 7.30 -2.39
C VAL A 46 15.81 7.24 -3.41
N VAL A 47 15.97 7.93 -4.55
CA VAL A 47 15.00 7.91 -5.65
C VAL A 47 14.90 6.51 -6.25
N LEU A 48 16.01 5.85 -6.51
CA LEU A 48 16.00 4.49 -7.07
C LEU A 48 15.34 3.49 -6.11
N LEU A 49 15.59 3.59 -4.81
CA LEU A 49 14.91 2.77 -3.80
C LEU A 49 13.40 3.04 -3.76
N HIS A 50 12.98 4.30 -3.91
CA HIS A 50 11.56 4.64 -3.99
C HIS A 50 10.91 4.04 -5.25
N VAL A 51 11.51 4.24 -6.42
CA VAL A 51 10.95 3.77 -7.71
C VAL A 51 10.88 2.24 -7.76
N TRP A 52 12.01 1.55 -7.52
CA TRP A 52 12.06 0.10 -7.59
C TRP A 52 11.31 -0.57 -6.43
N GLY A 53 11.35 0.02 -5.24
CA GLY A 53 10.55 -0.43 -4.10
C GLY A 53 9.06 -0.31 -4.36
N GLY A 54 8.61 0.77 -4.98
CA GLY A 54 7.23 0.94 -5.42
C GLY A 54 6.79 -0.11 -6.44
N LEU A 55 7.63 -0.41 -7.44
CA LEU A 55 7.36 -1.49 -8.40
C LEU A 55 7.29 -2.88 -7.74
N LEU A 56 8.13 -3.15 -6.75
CA LEU A 56 8.05 -4.37 -5.97
C LEU A 56 6.76 -4.45 -5.13
N VAL A 57 6.30 -3.34 -4.57
CA VAL A 57 4.98 -3.28 -3.90
C VAL A 57 3.87 -3.66 -4.88
N LEU A 58 3.90 -3.16 -6.13
CA LEU A 58 2.94 -3.54 -7.17
C LEU A 58 2.96 -5.06 -7.42
N VAL A 59 4.14 -5.64 -7.65
CA VAL A 59 4.28 -7.09 -7.90
C VAL A 59 3.73 -7.91 -6.73
N PHE A 60 4.09 -7.56 -5.50
CA PHE A 60 3.61 -8.28 -4.32
C PHE A 60 2.12 -8.06 -4.04
N ALA A 61 1.58 -6.87 -4.32
CA ALA A 61 0.14 -6.62 -4.23
C ALA A 61 -0.65 -7.49 -5.22
N MET A 62 -0.18 -7.60 -6.46
CA MET A 62 -0.76 -8.49 -7.47
C MET A 62 -0.67 -9.95 -7.05
N TRP A 63 0.48 -10.39 -6.52
CA TRP A 63 0.64 -11.75 -6.00
C TRP A 63 -0.30 -12.03 -4.82
N ARG A 64 -0.43 -11.09 -3.88
CA ARG A 64 -1.40 -11.20 -2.78
C ARG A 64 -2.83 -11.32 -3.29
N LEU A 65 -3.21 -10.54 -4.29
CA LEU A 65 -4.54 -10.59 -4.90
C LEU A 65 -4.78 -11.96 -5.57
N ALA A 66 -3.81 -12.48 -6.28
CA ALA A 66 -3.86 -13.81 -6.88
C ALA A 66 -4.01 -14.91 -5.82
N LEU A 67 -3.23 -14.87 -4.73
CA LEU A 67 -3.36 -15.81 -3.62
C LEU A 67 -4.73 -15.71 -2.93
N ARG A 68 -5.24 -14.49 -2.73
CA ARG A 68 -6.58 -14.25 -2.17
C ARG A 68 -7.67 -14.89 -3.04
N ARG A 69 -7.54 -14.76 -4.36
CA ARG A 69 -8.50 -15.34 -5.32
C ARG A 69 -8.42 -16.87 -5.36
N ASN A 70 -7.22 -17.43 -5.37
CA ASN A 70 -6.99 -18.87 -5.56
C ASN A 70 -7.13 -19.70 -4.28
N ARG A 71 -6.75 -19.13 -3.13
CA ARG A 71 -6.75 -19.83 -1.82
C ARG A 71 -7.90 -19.38 -0.91
N GLY A 72 -8.64 -18.34 -1.31
CA GLY A 72 -9.67 -17.74 -0.48
C GLY A 72 -9.10 -16.96 0.71
N VAL A 73 -10.01 -16.55 1.59
CA VAL A 73 -9.72 -15.87 2.85
C VAL A 73 -10.59 -16.47 3.95
N PRO A 74 -10.14 -16.44 5.22
CA PRO A 74 -10.98 -16.88 6.33
C PRO A 74 -12.31 -16.12 6.36
N PRO A 75 -13.41 -16.77 6.76
CA PRO A 75 -14.70 -16.12 6.86
C PRO A 75 -14.65 -14.99 7.90
N VAL A 76 -15.45 -13.96 7.65
CA VAL A 76 -15.67 -12.87 8.61
C VAL A 76 -16.35 -13.43 9.87
N PRO A 77 -16.05 -12.93 11.08
CA PRO A 77 -16.74 -13.35 12.29
C PRO A 77 -18.26 -13.27 12.13
N ALA A 78 -18.98 -14.32 12.57
CA ALA A 78 -20.43 -14.42 12.34
C ALA A 78 -21.19 -13.28 13.01
N ASP A 79 -20.78 -12.93 14.23
CA ASP A 79 -21.44 -11.93 15.09
C ASP A 79 -21.02 -10.48 14.78
N GLU A 80 -20.19 -10.25 13.75
CA GLU A 80 -19.78 -8.90 13.40
C GLU A 80 -20.93 -8.12 12.76
N PRO A 81 -21.20 -6.86 13.19
CA PRO A 81 -22.23 -6.01 12.59
C PRO A 81 -22.00 -5.81 11.07
N ALA A 82 -23.10 -5.83 10.30
CA ALA A 82 -23.06 -5.72 8.84
C ALA A 82 -22.29 -4.46 8.35
N LEU A 83 -22.44 -3.35 9.07
CA LEU A 83 -21.72 -2.10 8.76
C LEU A 83 -20.20 -2.26 8.89
N LEU A 84 -19.72 -2.92 9.94
CA LEU A 84 -18.27 -3.15 10.13
C LEU A 84 -17.72 -4.11 9.06
N LYS A 85 -18.48 -5.16 8.70
CA LYS A 85 -18.13 -6.04 7.57
C LYS A 85 -17.99 -5.26 6.27
N PHE A 86 -18.94 -4.37 5.99
CA PHE A 86 -18.91 -3.53 4.79
C PHE A 86 -17.69 -2.58 4.79
N ILE A 87 -17.45 -1.87 5.91
CA ILE A 87 -16.31 -0.96 6.06
C ILE A 87 -14.99 -1.71 5.87
N ALA A 88 -14.83 -2.86 6.52
CA ALA A 88 -13.63 -3.69 6.38
C ALA A 88 -13.40 -4.13 4.93
N MET A 89 -14.46 -4.60 4.25
CA MET A 89 -14.38 -5.01 2.85
C MET A 89 -14.02 -3.83 1.94
N ALA A 90 -14.70 -2.68 2.09
CA ALA A 90 -14.45 -1.48 1.29
C ALA A 90 -13.02 -0.97 1.48
N THR A 91 -12.54 -0.91 2.74
CA THR A 91 -11.16 -0.53 3.06
C THR A 91 -10.15 -1.42 2.33
N HIS A 92 -10.33 -2.75 2.36
CA HIS A 92 -9.43 -3.65 1.64
C HIS A 92 -9.46 -3.46 0.13
N VAL A 93 -10.66 -3.27 -0.46
CA VAL A 93 -10.79 -3.03 -1.90
C VAL A 93 -10.05 -1.77 -2.31
N VAL A 94 -10.24 -0.67 -1.57
CA VAL A 94 -9.57 0.60 -1.88
C VAL A 94 -8.07 0.51 -1.63
N LEU A 95 -7.61 -0.15 -0.55
CA LEU A 95 -6.19 -0.38 -0.30
C LEU A 95 -5.53 -1.17 -1.44
N TYR A 96 -6.15 -2.25 -1.94
CA TYR A 96 -5.63 -2.98 -3.10
C TYR A 96 -5.61 -2.11 -4.35
N GLY A 97 -6.64 -1.32 -4.60
CA GLY A 97 -6.67 -0.35 -5.70
C GLY A 97 -5.51 0.63 -5.62
N LEU A 98 -5.27 1.23 -4.45
CA LEU A 98 -4.17 2.17 -4.25
C LEU A 98 -2.78 1.52 -4.36
N MET A 99 -2.61 0.28 -3.87
CA MET A 99 -1.35 -0.47 -4.02
C MET A 99 -1.01 -0.81 -5.48
N ILE A 100 -1.99 -0.73 -6.39
CA ILE A 100 -1.79 -0.90 -7.83
C ILE A 100 -1.63 0.48 -8.51
N LEU A 101 -2.54 1.41 -8.25
CA LEU A 101 -2.60 2.69 -8.95
C LEU A 101 -1.44 3.62 -8.57
N LEU A 102 -1.03 3.65 -7.30
CA LEU A 102 0.10 4.47 -6.85
C LEU A 102 1.40 4.11 -7.58
N PRO A 103 1.91 2.87 -7.50
CA PRO A 103 3.15 2.56 -8.21
C PRO A 103 3.00 2.62 -9.74
N ALA A 104 1.83 2.35 -10.30
CA ALA A 104 1.59 2.47 -11.74
C ALA A 104 1.66 3.95 -12.20
N SER A 105 1.02 4.86 -11.46
CA SER A 105 1.10 6.30 -11.77
C SER A 105 2.49 6.86 -11.55
N GLY A 106 3.18 6.46 -10.46
CA GLY A 106 4.58 6.85 -10.22
C GLY A 106 5.51 6.37 -11.33
N ALA A 107 5.35 5.13 -11.81
CA ALA A 107 6.13 4.61 -12.94
C ALA A 107 5.83 5.36 -14.25
N ALA A 108 4.57 5.68 -14.51
CA ALA A 108 4.17 6.47 -15.69
C ALA A 108 4.76 7.88 -15.66
N ALA A 109 4.81 8.52 -14.49
CA ALA A 109 5.47 9.82 -14.31
C ALA A 109 6.99 9.71 -14.49
N TYR A 110 7.63 8.77 -13.79
CA TYR A 110 9.09 8.67 -13.78
C TYR A 110 9.69 8.20 -15.11
N PHE A 111 9.15 7.14 -15.71
CA PHE A 111 9.65 6.57 -16.96
C PHE A 111 9.02 7.17 -18.21
N GLY A 112 7.76 7.62 -18.11
CA GLY A 112 6.99 8.15 -19.24
C GLY A 112 6.95 9.67 -19.33
N GLY A 113 7.41 10.38 -18.31
CA GLY A 113 7.33 11.85 -18.26
C GLY A 113 5.90 12.38 -18.24
N ILE A 114 4.92 11.57 -17.77
CA ILE A 114 3.50 11.95 -17.77
C ILE A 114 3.19 12.75 -16.51
N GLU A 115 3.13 14.07 -16.63
CA GLU A 115 2.88 15.01 -15.53
C GLU A 115 1.58 14.69 -14.77
N ALA A 116 0.48 14.50 -15.47
CA ALA A 116 -0.81 14.16 -14.86
C ALA A 116 -0.77 12.86 -14.04
N ALA A 117 0.11 11.91 -14.39
CA ALA A 117 0.31 10.70 -13.59
C ALA A 117 1.06 11.00 -12.29
N GLY A 118 2.00 11.93 -12.31
CA GLY A 118 2.69 12.44 -11.13
C GLY A 118 1.72 13.13 -10.16
N GLU A 119 0.87 14.01 -10.66
CA GLU A 119 -0.18 14.68 -9.88
C GLU A 119 -1.15 13.66 -9.25
N ALA A 120 -1.60 12.67 -10.02
CA ALA A 120 -2.46 11.61 -9.50
C ALA A 120 -1.77 10.79 -8.39
N HIS A 121 -0.47 10.49 -8.54
CA HIS A 121 0.34 9.82 -7.51
C HIS A 121 0.36 10.64 -6.21
N GLU A 122 0.62 11.93 -6.31
CA GLU A 122 0.65 12.85 -5.15
C GLU A 122 -0.71 12.92 -4.43
N LEU A 123 -1.81 12.99 -5.19
CA LEU A 123 -3.16 13.05 -4.62
C LEU A 123 -3.59 11.74 -3.94
N MET A 124 -3.16 10.58 -4.45
CA MET A 124 -3.51 9.29 -3.88
C MET A 124 -2.72 8.95 -2.60
N LYS A 125 -1.54 9.52 -2.43
CA LYS A 125 -0.66 9.25 -1.29
C LYS A 125 -1.30 9.52 0.09
N PRO A 126 -1.85 10.72 0.39
CA PRO A 126 -2.49 10.97 1.68
C PRO A 126 -3.70 10.06 1.91
N VAL A 127 -4.44 9.71 0.84
CA VAL A 127 -5.56 8.76 0.93
C VAL A 127 -5.07 7.38 1.40
N LEU A 128 -3.95 6.88 0.84
CA LEU A 128 -3.34 5.62 1.27
C LEU A 128 -2.95 5.67 2.75
N ILE A 129 -2.29 6.76 3.20
CA ILE A 129 -1.83 6.90 4.60
C ILE A 129 -3.02 6.87 5.57
N VAL A 130 -4.08 7.64 5.28
CA VAL A 130 -5.29 7.66 6.10
C VAL A 130 -5.95 6.28 6.15
N LEU A 131 -6.07 5.60 5.01
CA LEU A 131 -6.68 4.27 4.96
C LEU A 131 -5.85 3.20 5.67
N ILE A 132 -4.53 3.27 5.63
CA ILE A 132 -3.67 2.39 6.45
C ILE A 132 -3.92 2.65 7.93
N GLY A 133 -4.00 3.91 8.36
CA GLY A 133 -4.33 4.26 9.74
C GLY A 133 -5.68 3.68 10.18
N LEU A 134 -6.72 3.84 9.37
CA LEU A 134 -8.04 3.28 9.62
C LEU A 134 -8.04 1.74 9.62
N HIS A 135 -7.27 1.11 8.71
CA HIS A 135 -7.12 -0.34 8.67
C HIS A 135 -6.47 -0.89 9.94
N VAL A 136 -5.40 -0.26 10.40
CA VAL A 136 -4.73 -0.64 11.65
C VAL A 136 -5.64 -0.39 12.85
N ALA A 137 -6.29 0.77 12.93
CA ALA A 137 -7.24 1.09 14.01
C ALA A 137 -8.40 0.09 14.05
N GLY A 138 -8.94 -0.28 12.88
CA GLY A 138 -9.99 -1.29 12.77
C GLY A 138 -9.53 -2.66 13.27
N ALA A 139 -8.32 -3.10 12.92
CA ALA A 139 -7.75 -4.36 13.39
C ALA A 139 -7.53 -4.38 14.90
N LEU A 140 -7.04 -3.25 15.47
CA LEU A 140 -6.87 -3.10 16.92
C LEU A 140 -8.22 -3.05 17.65
N TYR A 141 -9.22 -2.35 17.12
CA TYR A 141 -10.58 -2.32 17.65
C TYR A 141 -11.21 -3.72 17.68
N GLN A 142 -11.07 -4.47 16.58
CA GLN A 142 -11.50 -5.87 16.48
C GLN A 142 -10.82 -6.74 17.55
N HIS A 143 -9.53 -6.56 17.76
CA HIS A 143 -8.76 -7.38 18.70
C HIS A 143 -9.06 -7.06 20.17
N PHE A 144 -9.01 -5.76 20.55
CA PHE A 144 -9.09 -5.35 21.95
C PHE A 144 -10.54 -5.15 22.44
N TRP A 145 -11.42 -4.63 21.58
CA TRP A 145 -12.80 -4.29 21.96
C TRP A 145 -13.77 -5.39 21.64
N LEU A 146 -13.79 -5.85 20.41
CA LEU A 146 -14.69 -6.93 19.99
C LEU A 146 -14.14 -8.32 20.34
N LYS A 147 -12.87 -8.41 20.77
CA LYS A 147 -12.18 -9.65 21.16
C LYS A 147 -12.23 -10.74 20.08
N THR A 148 -12.24 -10.34 18.81
CA THR A 148 -12.17 -11.26 17.69
C THR A 148 -10.74 -11.73 17.43
N ASP A 149 -10.59 -12.80 16.68
CA ASP A 149 -9.29 -13.37 16.31
C ASP A 149 -8.67 -12.81 15.01
N VAL A 150 -9.28 -11.75 14.44
CA VAL A 150 -8.90 -11.19 13.13
C VAL A 150 -7.40 -10.84 13.06
N LEU A 151 -6.87 -10.15 14.08
CA LEU A 151 -5.45 -9.83 14.16
C LEU A 151 -4.59 -11.09 14.35
N LYS A 152 -5.04 -12.03 15.21
CA LYS A 152 -4.32 -13.29 15.46
C LYS A 152 -4.17 -14.12 14.19
N ARG A 153 -5.19 -14.14 13.31
CA ARG A 153 -5.15 -14.84 12.02
C ARG A 153 -4.06 -14.32 11.09
N MET A 154 -3.60 -13.08 11.27
CA MET A 154 -2.53 -12.46 10.47
C MET A 154 -1.15 -12.54 11.13
N THR A 155 -1.08 -12.86 12.42
CA THR A 155 0.19 -12.97 13.17
C THR A 155 0.56 -14.42 13.46
N HIS A 156 -0.28 -15.17 14.19
CA HIS A 156 0.05 -16.48 14.76
C HIS A 156 -0.82 -17.62 14.23
N GLY A 157 -1.93 -17.34 13.55
CA GLY A 157 -2.89 -18.34 13.07
C GLY A 157 -2.41 -19.19 11.90
#